data_daa1095385181efc284ddca223affb23
#
_entry.id   daa1095385181efc284ddca223affb23
#
_cell.length_a   1.000
_cell.length_b   1.000
_cell.length_c   1.000
_cell.angle_alpha   90.00
_cell.angle_beta   90.00
_cell.angle_gamma   90.00
#
_symmetry.space_group_name_H-M   'P 1'
#
loop_
_entity.id
_entity.type
_entity.pdbx_description
1 polymer ?
#
loop_
_entity_poly.entity_id
_entity_poly.type
_entity_poly.pdbx_seq_one_letter_code
_entity_poly.pdbx_strand_id
1 'polypeptide(L)'
;MSDADPQDHKEKMQQRQAEQRAKVAELQDPDKGLVLVHTGPGKGKSSSAFGVVVRALGWKQRVGVVQFIKGKWKTGERLFFEQLDEVTWHTMGEGFTWDTQDRNRDIAAAEAAFGKAREMMESGDYDLVVMDEINIAIRYEYLKIEDVIAGLDARDKRTAVVLTGRDARPELCDYADLVTEMSE
;
A
#
# COMPACT_ATOMS: atom_id res chain seq x y z
N MET A 1 -8.26 -31.72 -31.66
CA MET A 1 -7.32 -30.72 -31.08
C MET A 1 -6.38 -30.41 -32.21
N SER A 2 -6.48 -29.24 -32.85
CA SER A 2 -5.61 -28.86 -33.96
C SER A 2 -4.26 -28.46 -33.39
N ASP A 3 -3.23 -29.21 -33.74
CA ASP A 3 -1.82 -28.84 -33.53
C ASP A 3 -1.59 -27.54 -34.30
N ALA A 4 -1.49 -26.43 -33.58
CA ALA A 4 -1.04 -25.18 -34.17
C ALA A 4 0.42 -25.38 -34.63
N ASP A 5 0.73 -25.04 -35.89
CA ASP A 5 2.06 -25.14 -36.47
C ASP A 5 3.07 -24.43 -35.53
N PRO A 6 4.16 -25.11 -35.11
CA PRO A 6 5.15 -24.52 -34.23
C PRO A 6 5.74 -23.22 -34.76
N GLN A 7 5.74 -23.04 -36.08
CA GLN A 7 6.25 -21.84 -36.75
C GLN A 7 5.28 -20.64 -36.57
N ASP A 8 3.99 -20.90 -36.72
CA ASP A 8 2.91 -19.93 -36.52
C ASP A 8 2.85 -19.45 -35.03
N HIS A 9 3.10 -20.39 -34.09
CA HIS A 9 3.19 -20.05 -32.65
C HIS A 9 4.39 -19.14 -32.36
N LYS A 10 5.56 -19.43 -32.97
CA LYS A 10 6.78 -18.63 -32.77
C LYS A 10 6.63 -17.21 -33.31
N GLU A 11 6.05 -17.04 -34.50
CA GLU A 11 5.82 -15.74 -35.11
C GLU A 11 4.83 -14.90 -34.26
N LYS A 12 3.76 -15.52 -33.78
CA LYS A 12 2.76 -14.90 -32.92
C LYS A 12 3.36 -14.43 -31.57
N MET A 13 4.27 -15.22 -31.00
CA MET A 13 4.96 -14.85 -29.76
C MET A 13 5.99 -13.73 -29.99
N GLN A 14 6.68 -13.72 -31.11
CA GLN A 14 7.59 -12.64 -31.49
C GLN A 14 6.85 -11.31 -31.69
N GLN A 15 5.70 -11.35 -32.36
CA GLN A 15 4.86 -10.17 -32.55
C GLN A 15 4.36 -9.61 -31.21
N ARG A 16 3.83 -10.46 -30.33
CA ARG A 16 3.41 -10.06 -28.98
C ARG A 16 4.56 -9.46 -28.17
N GLN A 17 5.75 -10.04 -28.28
CA GLN A 17 6.94 -9.52 -27.59
C GLN A 17 7.34 -8.15 -28.13
N ALA A 18 7.26 -7.94 -29.44
CA ALA A 18 7.56 -6.65 -30.07
C ALA A 18 6.54 -5.58 -29.65
N GLU A 19 5.24 -5.91 -29.67
CA GLU A 19 4.16 -5.04 -29.20
C GLU A 19 4.32 -4.66 -27.72
N GLN A 20 4.68 -5.65 -26.88
CA GLN A 20 4.92 -5.41 -25.44
C GLN A 20 6.13 -4.50 -25.23
N ARG A 21 7.23 -4.74 -25.96
CA ARG A 21 8.43 -3.88 -25.89
C ARG A 21 8.17 -2.46 -26.35
N ALA A 22 7.38 -2.29 -27.41
CA ALA A 22 6.98 -0.96 -27.88
C ALA A 22 6.16 -0.21 -26.83
N LYS A 23 5.15 -0.88 -26.23
CA LYS A 23 4.37 -0.30 -25.12
C LYS A 23 5.24 0.08 -23.93
N VAL A 24 6.17 -0.78 -23.51
CA VAL A 24 7.07 -0.50 -22.39
C VAL A 24 8.00 0.68 -22.70
N ALA A 25 8.47 0.79 -23.95
CA ALA A 25 9.35 1.90 -24.37
C ALA A 25 8.64 3.27 -24.40
N GLU A 26 7.32 3.27 -24.53
CA GLU A 26 6.49 4.50 -24.45
C GLU A 26 6.19 4.92 -23.00
N LEU A 27 6.32 3.99 -22.04
CA LEU A 27 6.13 4.30 -20.62
C LEU A 27 7.32 5.10 -20.11
N GLN A 28 7.04 6.31 -19.65
CA GLN A 28 8.03 7.09 -18.91
C GLN A 28 8.06 6.56 -17.47
N ASP A 29 9.25 6.38 -16.93
CA ASP A 29 9.41 6.11 -15.51
C ASP A 29 8.93 7.35 -14.75
N PRO A 30 7.89 7.26 -13.90
CA PRO A 30 7.42 8.42 -13.18
C PRO A 30 8.54 8.89 -12.25
N ASP A 31 8.95 10.15 -12.37
CA ASP A 31 9.95 10.79 -11.48
C ASP A 31 9.33 11.07 -10.10
N LYS A 32 8.51 10.14 -9.61
CA LYS A 32 7.83 10.20 -8.32
C LYS A 32 7.53 8.81 -7.76
N GLY A 33 7.46 8.70 -6.45
CA GLY A 33 6.88 7.54 -5.77
C GLY A 33 5.37 7.45 -6.03
N LEU A 34 4.88 6.26 -6.34
CA LEU A 34 3.46 6.02 -6.64
C LEU A 34 2.63 5.88 -5.38
N VAL A 35 1.37 6.31 -5.45
CA VAL A 35 0.35 6.06 -4.43
C VAL A 35 -0.53 4.90 -4.88
N LEU A 36 -0.52 3.81 -4.12
CA LEU A 36 -1.27 2.60 -4.38
C LEU A 36 -2.35 2.40 -3.32
N VAL A 37 -3.56 2.07 -3.74
CA VAL A 37 -4.67 1.74 -2.85
C VAL A 37 -5.11 0.29 -3.07
N HIS A 38 -5.06 -0.52 -2.01
CA HIS A 38 -5.58 -1.89 -2.01
C HIS A 38 -6.88 -1.93 -1.21
N THR A 39 -8.00 -2.17 -1.88
CA THR A 39 -9.34 -2.12 -1.28
C THR A 39 -10.19 -3.33 -1.66
N GLY A 40 -11.47 -3.27 -1.39
CA GLY A 40 -12.45 -4.30 -1.73
C GLY A 40 -12.79 -5.27 -0.58
N PRO A 41 -13.86 -6.06 -0.74
CA PRO A 41 -14.38 -6.98 0.29
C PRO A 41 -13.50 -8.24 0.46
N GLY A 42 -12.81 -8.66 -0.58
CA GLY A 42 -12.00 -9.88 -0.61
C GLY A 42 -10.75 -9.83 0.29
N LYS A 43 -10.09 -10.97 0.40
CA LYS A 43 -8.85 -11.13 1.16
C LYS A 43 -7.62 -10.78 0.30
N GLY A 44 -6.48 -10.51 0.96
CA GLY A 44 -5.20 -10.32 0.28
C GLY A 44 -4.69 -8.88 0.23
N LYS A 45 -5.43 -7.88 0.70
CA LYS A 45 -5.02 -6.46 0.69
C LYS A 45 -3.67 -6.23 1.36
N SER A 46 -3.54 -6.62 2.63
CA SER A 46 -2.28 -6.51 3.38
C SER A 46 -1.21 -7.44 2.80
N SER A 47 -1.56 -8.69 2.41
CA SER A 47 -0.60 -9.62 1.79
C SER A 47 -0.03 -9.07 0.48
N SER A 48 -0.85 -8.40 -0.34
CA SER A 48 -0.39 -7.73 -1.56
C SER A 48 0.53 -6.55 -1.24
N ALA A 49 0.19 -5.72 -0.24
CA ALA A 49 1.04 -4.63 0.23
C ALA A 49 2.40 -5.15 0.73
N PHE A 50 2.41 -6.22 1.52
CA PHE A 50 3.65 -6.85 1.99
C PHE A 50 4.45 -7.50 0.84
N GLY A 51 3.79 -7.93 -0.23
CA GLY A 51 4.46 -8.31 -1.48
C GLY A 51 5.24 -7.14 -2.11
N VAL A 52 4.69 -5.92 -2.06
CA VAL A 52 5.40 -4.69 -2.47
C VAL A 52 6.58 -4.40 -1.54
N VAL A 53 6.43 -4.60 -0.22
CA VAL A 53 7.54 -4.48 0.75
C VAL A 53 8.68 -5.43 0.41
N VAL A 54 8.39 -6.71 0.14
CA VAL A 54 9.41 -7.70 -0.26
C VAL A 54 10.15 -7.25 -1.51
N ARG A 55 9.43 -6.70 -2.49
CA ARG A 55 10.04 -6.16 -3.71
C ARG A 55 10.97 -4.98 -3.42
N ALA A 56 10.55 -4.03 -2.58
CA ALA A 56 11.35 -2.87 -2.17
C ALA A 56 12.63 -3.32 -1.45
N LEU A 57 12.52 -4.26 -0.51
CA LEU A 57 13.65 -4.84 0.20
C LEU A 57 14.65 -5.56 -0.72
N GLY A 58 14.15 -6.23 -1.76
CA GLY A 58 15.00 -6.81 -2.81
C GLY A 58 15.88 -5.79 -3.52
N TRP A 59 15.42 -4.53 -3.59
CA TRP A 59 16.17 -3.37 -4.11
C TRP A 59 16.94 -2.59 -3.05
N LYS A 60 17.05 -3.11 -1.81
CA LYS A 60 17.72 -2.45 -0.68
C LYS A 60 17.09 -1.11 -0.30
N GLN A 61 15.80 -0.96 -0.57
CA GLN A 61 15.02 0.21 -0.22
C GLN A 61 14.62 0.18 1.25
N ARG A 62 14.49 1.37 1.86
CA ARG A 62 14.02 1.54 3.24
C ARG A 62 12.49 1.64 3.27
N VAL A 63 11.90 0.87 4.18
CA VAL A 63 10.45 0.73 4.26
C VAL A 63 9.93 1.12 5.64
N GLY A 64 8.93 2.00 5.68
CA GLY A 64 8.11 2.27 6.85
C GLY A 64 6.79 1.52 6.78
N VAL A 65 6.39 0.89 7.87
CA VAL A 65 5.06 0.27 7.99
C VAL A 65 4.35 0.85 9.21
N VAL A 66 3.19 1.43 8.99
CA VAL A 66 2.30 1.89 10.06
C VAL A 66 1.00 1.10 9.99
N GLN A 67 0.76 0.32 11.03
CA GLN A 67 -0.44 -0.50 11.15
C GLN A 67 -1.47 0.21 12.02
N PHE A 68 -2.62 0.57 11.41
CA PHE A 68 -3.69 1.36 12.04
C PHE A 68 -4.59 0.51 12.92
N ILE A 69 -4.71 -0.78 12.62
CA ILE A 69 -5.49 -1.71 13.43
C ILE A 69 -4.56 -2.75 14.02
N LYS A 70 -4.56 -2.85 15.34
CA LYS A 70 -3.85 -3.89 16.05
C LYS A 70 -4.80 -5.06 16.32
N GLY A 71 -4.57 -6.20 15.66
CA GLY A 71 -5.08 -7.46 16.19
C GLY A 71 -4.43 -7.80 17.53
N LYS A 72 -5.10 -8.60 18.38
CA LYS A 72 -4.54 -9.09 19.67
C LYS A 72 -3.24 -9.90 19.48
N TRP A 73 -2.95 -10.34 18.26
CA TRP A 73 -1.85 -11.25 17.94
C TRP A 73 -0.86 -10.57 17.00
N LYS A 74 0.44 -10.84 17.22
CA LYS A 74 1.47 -10.53 16.23
C LYS A 74 1.27 -11.42 15.02
N THR A 75 1.19 -10.83 13.83
CA THR A 75 1.14 -11.59 12.58
C THR A 75 2.52 -12.11 12.20
N GLY A 76 2.58 -13.19 11.41
CA GLY A 76 3.83 -13.75 10.91
C GLY A 76 4.65 -12.74 10.10
N GLU A 77 3.97 -11.91 9.30
CA GLU A 77 4.59 -10.84 8.52
C GLU A 77 5.29 -9.82 9.42
N ARG A 78 4.64 -9.38 10.49
CA ARG A 78 5.23 -8.46 11.44
C ARG A 78 6.47 -9.06 12.10
N LEU A 79 6.39 -10.31 12.58
CA LEU A 79 7.52 -11.01 13.22
C LEU A 79 8.71 -11.15 12.26
N PHE A 80 8.44 -11.33 10.97
CA PHE A 80 9.47 -11.42 9.94
C PHE A 80 10.09 -10.04 9.64
N PHE A 81 9.27 -9.03 9.37
CA PHE A 81 9.75 -7.71 8.96
C PHE A 81 10.42 -6.93 10.09
N GLU A 82 9.97 -7.07 11.35
CA GLU A 82 10.61 -6.41 12.51
C GLU A 82 12.06 -6.84 12.76
N GLN A 83 12.55 -7.90 12.10
CA GLN A 83 13.93 -8.38 12.21
C GLN A 83 14.87 -7.73 11.16
N LEU A 84 14.34 -6.99 10.21
CA LEU A 84 15.11 -6.41 9.11
C LEU A 84 15.44 -4.95 9.41
N ASP A 85 16.71 -4.59 9.30
CA ASP A 85 17.21 -3.22 9.58
C ASP A 85 16.63 -2.19 8.62
N GLU A 86 16.26 -2.60 7.41
CA GLU A 86 15.64 -1.74 6.40
C GLU A 86 14.16 -1.44 6.69
N VAL A 87 13.54 -2.11 7.67
CA VAL A 87 12.11 -1.96 7.98
C VAL A 87 11.91 -1.27 9.33
N THR A 88 11.18 -0.17 9.32
CA THR A 88 10.68 0.46 10.54
C THR A 88 9.19 0.16 10.68
N TRP A 89 8.83 -0.61 11.72
CA TRP A 89 7.45 -1.02 11.94
C TRP A 89 6.84 -0.32 13.15
N HIS A 90 5.70 0.35 12.93
CA HIS A 90 4.89 0.93 13.99
C HIS A 90 3.49 0.32 14.00
N THR A 91 3.08 -0.14 15.17
CA THR A 91 1.68 -0.54 15.42
C THR A 91 1.13 0.44 16.42
N MET A 92 0.08 1.16 16.04
CA MET A 92 -0.55 2.18 16.89
C MET A 92 -1.89 1.67 17.39
N GLY A 93 -2.19 1.98 18.65
CA GLY A 93 -3.43 1.60 19.30
C GLY A 93 -3.43 0.22 19.98
N GLU A 94 -4.29 0.05 20.97
CA GLU A 94 -4.49 -1.19 21.74
C GLU A 94 -5.69 -2.00 21.23
N GLY A 95 -5.95 -2.02 19.95
CA GLY A 95 -7.12 -2.65 19.34
C GLY A 95 -8.17 -1.63 18.92
N PHE A 96 -8.86 -1.94 17.83
CA PHE A 96 -9.98 -1.11 17.38
C PHE A 96 -11.27 -1.48 18.10
N THR A 97 -12.04 -0.48 18.42
CA THR A 97 -13.50 -0.33 18.66
C THR A 97 -14.31 -1.51 19.22
N TRP A 98 -14.02 -2.74 18.85
CA TRP A 98 -14.76 -3.89 19.39
C TRP A 98 -14.48 -4.13 20.87
N ASP A 99 -13.29 -3.67 21.36
CA ASP A 99 -12.86 -3.85 22.74
C ASP A 99 -12.89 -2.51 23.55
N THR A 100 -12.73 -1.34 22.92
CA THR A 100 -12.56 -0.07 23.66
C THR A 100 -13.84 0.70 23.91
N GLN A 101 -14.82 0.62 22.99
CA GLN A 101 -16.08 1.38 23.03
C GLN A 101 -15.91 2.90 23.30
N ASP A 102 -14.68 3.43 23.12
CA ASP A 102 -14.31 4.83 23.34
C ASP A 102 -13.85 5.46 22.02
N ARG A 103 -14.78 6.15 21.34
CA ARG A 103 -14.53 6.81 20.06
C ARG A 103 -13.39 7.83 20.13
N ASN A 104 -13.28 8.60 21.21
CA ASN A 104 -12.25 9.63 21.33
C ASN A 104 -10.85 9.00 21.42
N ARG A 105 -10.72 7.88 22.09
CA ARG A 105 -9.49 7.11 22.17
C ARG A 105 -9.10 6.53 20.80
N ASP A 106 -10.07 6.04 20.05
CA ASP A 106 -9.84 5.50 18.70
C ASP A 106 -9.39 6.59 17.72
N ILE A 107 -10.02 7.78 17.79
CA ILE A 107 -9.63 8.95 17.00
C ILE A 107 -8.17 9.34 17.34
N ALA A 108 -7.85 9.51 18.62
CA ALA A 108 -6.50 9.88 19.05
C ALA A 108 -5.45 8.86 18.59
N ALA A 109 -5.77 7.56 18.63
CA ALA A 109 -4.89 6.50 18.16
C ALA A 109 -4.70 6.56 16.64
N ALA A 110 -5.77 6.80 15.87
CA ALA A 110 -5.69 6.93 14.42
C ALA A 110 -4.90 8.18 14.00
N GLU A 111 -5.12 9.32 14.67
CA GLU A 111 -4.37 10.55 14.44
C GLU A 111 -2.88 10.39 14.77
N ALA A 112 -2.54 9.73 15.87
CA ALA A 112 -1.15 9.43 16.23
C ALA A 112 -0.48 8.50 15.21
N ALA A 113 -1.21 7.46 14.73
CA ALA A 113 -0.74 6.58 13.66
C ALA A 113 -0.47 7.36 12.37
N PHE A 114 -1.41 8.21 11.98
CA PHE A 114 -1.26 9.03 10.78
C PHE A 114 -0.15 10.06 10.90
N GLY A 115 0.00 10.70 12.07
CA GLY A 115 1.12 11.58 12.37
C GLY A 115 2.46 10.88 12.16
N LYS A 116 2.58 9.61 12.61
CA LYS A 116 3.79 8.81 12.40
C LYS A 116 4.03 8.46 10.93
N ALA A 117 2.97 8.12 10.20
CA ALA A 117 3.07 7.88 8.76
C ALA A 117 3.51 9.14 8.00
N ARG A 118 2.99 10.31 8.37
CA ARG A 118 3.39 11.60 7.81
C ARG A 118 4.88 11.91 8.05
N GLU A 119 5.36 11.75 9.29
CA GLU A 119 6.79 11.91 9.59
C GLU A 119 7.66 11.06 8.66
N MET A 120 7.27 9.78 8.45
CA MET A 120 8.00 8.90 7.55
C MET A 120 7.94 9.35 6.09
N MET A 121 6.75 9.74 5.62
CA MET A 121 6.57 10.18 4.23
C MET A 121 7.28 11.49 3.92
N GLU A 122 7.31 12.44 4.87
CA GLU A 122 7.89 13.77 4.70
C GLU A 122 9.41 13.78 4.90
N SER A 123 9.98 12.80 5.63
CA SER A 123 11.41 12.77 5.98
C SER A 123 12.37 12.60 4.80
N GLY A 124 11.92 11.95 3.72
CA GLY A 124 12.78 11.52 2.61
C GLY A 124 13.71 10.33 2.94
N ASP A 125 13.58 9.75 4.15
CA ASP A 125 14.38 8.60 4.60
C ASP A 125 13.81 7.26 4.14
N TYR A 126 12.57 7.24 3.65
CA TYR A 126 11.86 6.03 3.24
C TYR A 126 11.52 6.06 1.75
N ASP A 127 11.84 4.97 1.07
CA ASP A 127 11.46 4.76 -0.33
C ASP A 127 10.00 4.29 -0.46
N LEU A 128 9.50 3.59 0.59
CA LEU A 128 8.14 3.06 0.64
C LEU A 128 7.55 3.23 2.05
N VAL A 129 6.33 3.76 2.13
CA VAL A 129 5.53 3.77 3.37
C VAL A 129 4.25 2.98 3.16
N VAL A 130 3.98 2.01 4.02
CA VAL A 130 2.75 1.22 4.02
C VAL A 130 1.87 1.66 5.18
N MET A 131 0.65 2.06 4.89
CA MET A 131 -0.41 2.38 5.87
C MET A 131 -1.43 1.24 5.87
N ASP A 132 -1.17 0.23 6.69
CA ASP A 132 -1.99 -0.98 6.74
C ASP A 132 -3.28 -0.73 7.52
N GLU A 133 -4.43 -1.02 6.88
CA GLU A 133 -5.80 -0.84 7.39
C GLU A 133 -6.21 0.64 7.64
N ILE A 134 -5.54 1.62 7.01
CA ILE A 134 -5.93 3.05 7.14
C ILE A 134 -7.34 3.31 6.59
N ASN A 135 -7.78 2.60 5.53
CA ASN A 135 -9.10 2.81 4.94
C ASN A 135 -10.23 2.58 5.95
N ILE A 136 -10.00 1.73 6.95
CA ILE A 136 -10.97 1.51 8.03
C ILE A 136 -11.04 2.73 8.96
N ALA A 137 -9.89 3.33 9.29
CA ALA A 137 -9.88 4.57 10.09
C ALA A 137 -10.61 5.72 9.38
N ILE A 138 -10.44 5.84 8.05
CA ILE A 138 -11.14 6.83 7.23
C ILE A 138 -12.65 6.50 7.18
N ARG A 139 -13.01 5.25 6.96
CA ARG A 139 -14.41 4.80 6.90
C ARG A 139 -15.18 5.09 8.19
N TYR A 140 -14.55 4.92 9.35
CA TYR A 140 -15.16 5.23 10.64
C TYR A 140 -15.04 6.71 11.04
N GLU A 141 -14.52 7.54 10.14
CA GLU A 141 -14.32 8.98 10.37
C GLU A 141 -13.44 9.28 11.60
N TYR A 142 -12.45 8.41 11.86
CA TYR A 142 -11.39 8.68 12.82
C TYR A 142 -10.29 9.54 12.20
N LEU A 143 -10.17 9.50 10.87
CA LEU A 143 -9.35 10.39 10.06
C LEU A 143 -10.22 11.02 8.99
N LYS A 144 -10.05 12.31 8.77
CA LYS A 144 -10.67 12.99 7.63
C LYS A 144 -9.90 12.67 6.36
N ILE A 145 -10.63 12.42 5.28
CA ILE A 145 -10.02 12.09 4.00
C ILE A 145 -9.17 13.25 3.46
N GLU A 146 -9.60 14.48 3.70
CA GLU A 146 -8.89 15.68 3.28
C GLU A 146 -7.50 15.78 3.95
N ASP A 147 -7.42 15.45 5.24
CA ASP A 147 -6.16 15.44 5.99
C ASP A 147 -5.21 14.35 5.48
N VAL A 148 -5.76 13.19 5.10
CA VAL A 148 -4.98 12.10 4.51
C VAL A 148 -4.43 12.50 3.14
N ILE A 149 -5.25 13.08 2.26
CA ILE A 149 -4.81 13.56 0.95
C ILE A 149 -3.75 14.66 1.10
N ALA A 150 -3.97 15.62 2.02
CA ALA A 150 -2.99 16.67 2.29
C ALA A 150 -1.64 16.09 2.79
N GLY A 151 -1.66 15.04 3.60
CA GLY A 151 -0.44 14.34 4.03
C GLY A 151 0.24 13.60 2.88
N LEU A 152 -0.51 13.03 1.95
CA LEU A 152 0.03 12.42 0.73
C LEU A 152 0.67 13.46 -0.20
N ASP A 153 0.10 14.65 -0.30
CA ASP A 153 0.66 15.75 -1.09
C ASP A 153 1.96 16.31 -0.50
N ALA A 154 2.06 16.31 0.83
CA ALA A 154 3.23 16.82 1.54
C ALA A 154 4.43 15.85 1.56
N ARG A 155 4.26 14.60 1.11
CA ARG A 155 5.32 13.59 1.13
C ARG A 155 6.53 13.97 0.27
N ASP A 156 7.69 13.42 0.59
CA ASP A 156 8.82 13.44 -0.36
C ASP A 156 8.36 12.81 -1.69
N LYS A 157 8.67 13.45 -2.80
CA LYS A 157 8.20 13.04 -4.13
C LYS A 157 8.61 11.63 -4.52
N ARG A 158 9.73 11.12 -4.00
CA ARG A 158 10.25 9.79 -4.29
C ARG A 158 9.64 8.71 -3.42
N THR A 159 9.05 9.07 -2.28
CA THR A 159 8.43 8.10 -1.38
C THR A 159 7.15 7.54 -1.99
N ALA A 160 7.15 6.25 -2.29
CA ALA A 160 5.96 5.51 -2.68
C ALA A 160 5.10 5.20 -1.44
N VAL A 161 3.79 5.12 -1.63
CA VAL A 161 2.86 4.86 -0.54
C VAL A 161 1.87 3.77 -0.92
N VAL A 162 1.61 2.82 -0.01
CA VAL A 162 0.55 1.82 -0.14
C VAL A 162 -0.44 1.99 1.01
N LEU A 163 -1.70 2.19 0.67
CA LEU A 163 -2.81 2.29 1.62
C LEU A 163 -3.68 1.04 1.49
N THR A 164 -3.98 0.37 2.60
CA THR A 164 -4.83 -0.82 2.57
C THR A 164 -6.08 -0.67 3.43
N GLY A 165 -7.04 -1.54 3.17
CA GLY A 165 -8.27 -1.68 3.95
C GLY A 165 -9.51 -1.74 3.08
N ARG A 166 -10.61 -2.21 3.68
CA ARG A 166 -11.91 -2.27 3.00
C ARG A 166 -12.50 -0.89 2.80
N ASP A 167 -13.34 -0.74 1.79
CA ASP A 167 -14.18 0.42 1.55
C ASP A 167 -13.39 1.73 1.48
N ALA A 168 -12.32 1.77 0.66
CA ALA A 168 -11.60 3.01 0.36
C ALA A 168 -12.58 4.06 -0.17
N ARG A 169 -12.44 5.29 0.32
CA ARG A 169 -13.26 6.42 -0.15
C ARG A 169 -12.98 6.71 -1.62
N PRO A 170 -14.02 7.09 -2.40
CA PRO A 170 -13.84 7.44 -3.82
C PRO A 170 -12.75 8.51 -4.02
N GLU A 171 -12.70 9.52 -3.15
CA GLU A 171 -11.73 10.61 -3.21
C GLU A 171 -10.27 10.09 -3.14
N LEU A 172 -10.04 9.04 -2.32
CA LEU A 172 -8.73 8.40 -2.22
C LEU A 172 -8.41 7.55 -3.46
N CYS A 173 -9.42 6.87 -4.00
CA CYS A 173 -9.27 6.09 -5.23
C CYS A 173 -8.98 6.99 -6.44
N ASP A 174 -9.64 8.15 -6.53
CA ASP A 174 -9.41 9.13 -7.60
C ASP A 174 -8.04 9.81 -7.49
N TYR A 175 -7.51 9.96 -6.27
CA TYR A 175 -6.18 10.52 -6.02
C TYR A 175 -5.06 9.54 -6.34
N ALA A 176 -5.28 8.25 -6.16
CA ALA A 176 -4.25 7.22 -6.27
C ALA A 176 -3.78 7.01 -7.72
N ASP A 177 -2.49 6.72 -7.89
CA ASP A 177 -1.93 6.31 -9.20
C ASP A 177 -2.39 4.90 -9.61
N LEU A 178 -2.68 4.02 -8.64
CA LEU A 178 -3.15 2.66 -8.88
C LEU A 178 -4.11 2.21 -7.78
N VAL A 179 -5.26 1.71 -8.18
CA VAL A 179 -6.23 1.07 -7.28
C VAL A 179 -6.37 -0.41 -7.63
N THR A 180 -6.23 -1.26 -6.62
CA THR A 180 -6.46 -2.70 -6.74
C THR A 180 -7.62 -3.10 -5.85
N GLU A 181 -8.69 -3.60 -6.45
CA GLU A 181 -9.85 -4.10 -5.72
C GLU A 181 -9.82 -5.62 -5.63
N MET A 182 -9.83 -6.15 -4.39
CA MET A 182 -9.92 -7.58 -4.12
C MET A 182 -11.37 -7.97 -3.96
N SER A 183 -11.87 -8.77 -4.90
CA SER A 183 -13.22 -9.34 -4.89
C SER A 183 -13.29 -10.64 -4.06
N GLU A 184 -14.50 -11.00 -3.62
CA GLU A 184 -14.79 -12.32 -2.99
C GLU A 184 -14.88 -13.43 -4.03
#